data_d4fd6d077a981c93d642208f22f6a9c6
#
_entry.id   d4fd6d077a981c93d642208f22f6a9c6
#
_cell.length_a   1.000
_cell.length_b   1.000
_cell.length_c   1.000
_cell.angle_alpha   90.00
_cell.angle_beta   90.00
_cell.angle_gamma   90.00
#
_symmetry.space_group_name_H-M   'P 1'
#
loop_
_entity.id
_entity.type
_entity.pdbx_description
1 polymer ?
#
loop_
_entity_poly.entity_id
_entity_poly.type
_entity_poly.pdbx_seq_one_letter_code
_entity_poly.pdbx_strand_id
1 'polypeptide(L)'
;TTAHNISSKFNFLNVDTGSHYRSITAYLIKHNMSEIVASKPENLNKITLSSKIINNKSQIQINGSSFSHSELRSKEINLNVSRYSSIAAIRSTLFDYQKSQCELARQNNFTGIVMEGRDIGTIILPDADLKLFLYANENVRNQRRKEDGESDLIEKRDLLDSTRTIAPLSETKDSIKID
;
A
#
# COMPACT_ATOMS: atom_id res chain seq x y z
N THR A 1 -12.09 -7.64 0.73
CA THR A 1 -11.94 -6.48 1.65
C THR A 1 -13.10 -5.51 1.48
N THR A 2 -13.30 -4.60 2.44
CA THR A 2 -14.29 -3.51 2.35
C THR A 2 -14.05 -2.65 1.10
N ALA A 3 -12.80 -2.28 0.82
CA ALA A 3 -12.44 -1.52 -0.37
C ALA A 3 -12.81 -2.24 -1.68
N HIS A 4 -12.60 -3.56 -1.76
CA HIS A 4 -13.02 -4.35 -2.91
C HIS A 4 -14.54 -4.34 -3.12
N ASN A 5 -15.32 -4.49 -2.04
CA ASN A 5 -16.78 -4.47 -2.14
C ASN A 5 -17.31 -3.11 -2.58
N ILE A 6 -16.72 -2.01 -2.08
CA ILE A 6 -17.04 -0.64 -2.51
C ILE A 6 -16.71 -0.48 -4.00
N SER A 7 -15.51 -0.88 -4.42
CA SER A 7 -15.08 -0.73 -5.82
C SER A 7 -15.99 -1.46 -6.80
N SER A 8 -16.37 -2.69 -6.47
CA SER A 8 -17.26 -3.48 -7.31
C SER A 8 -18.69 -2.90 -7.38
N LYS A 9 -19.19 -2.38 -6.23
CA LYS A 9 -20.57 -1.85 -6.15
C LYS A 9 -20.72 -0.52 -6.88
N PHE A 10 -19.71 0.36 -6.84
CA PHE A 10 -19.80 1.72 -7.34
C PHE A 10 -18.97 1.99 -8.60
N ASN A 11 -18.42 0.96 -9.23
CA ASN A 11 -17.49 1.08 -10.35
C ASN A 11 -16.29 2.00 -10.04
N PHE A 12 -15.70 1.83 -8.85
CA PHE A 12 -14.49 2.56 -8.47
C PHE A 12 -13.23 1.75 -8.82
N LEU A 13 -12.13 2.44 -9.09
CA LEU A 13 -10.82 1.82 -9.16
C LEU A 13 -10.34 1.48 -7.75
N ASN A 14 -10.04 0.20 -7.48
CA ASN A 14 -9.47 -0.24 -6.20
C ASN A 14 -7.94 -0.15 -6.24
N VAL A 15 -7.37 0.57 -5.27
CA VAL A 15 -5.92 0.75 -5.12
C VAL A 15 -5.47 0.32 -3.74
N ASP A 16 -4.68 -0.75 -3.66
CA ASP A 16 -4.05 -1.27 -2.45
C ASP A 16 -2.60 -0.78 -2.37
N THR A 17 -2.35 0.31 -1.64
CA THR A 17 -0.99 0.85 -1.51
C THR A 17 -0.06 -0.04 -0.69
N GLY A 18 -0.59 -0.91 0.16
CA GLY A 18 0.19 -1.95 0.81
C GLY A 18 0.83 -2.90 -0.19
N SER A 19 0.14 -3.22 -1.29
CA SER A 19 0.72 -4.01 -2.38
C SER A 19 1.82 -3.27 -3.13
N HIS A 20 1.74 -1.93 -3.23
CA HIS A 20 2.80 -1.12 -3.85
C HIS A 20 4.11 -1.22 -3.06
N TYR A 21 4.04 -1.03 -1.73
CA TYR A 21 5.22 -1.19 -0.86
C TYR A 21 5.77 -2.61 -0.87
N ARG A 22 4.90 -3.62 -0.92
CA ARG A 22 5.32 -5.02 -1.04
C ARG A 22 6.01 -5.30 -2.38
N SER A 23 5.49 -4.77 -3.47
CA SER A 23 6.07 -4.95 -4.81
C SER A 23 7.45 -4.31 -4.92
N ILE A 24 7.62 -3.08 -4.44
CA ILE A 24 8.95 -2.44 -4.47
C ILE A 24 9.91 -3.16 -3.53
N THR A 25 9.48 -3.62 -2.36
CA THR A 25 10.31 -4.44 -1.45
C THR A 25 10.75 -5.73 -2.13
N ALA A 26 9.84 -6.46 -2.78
CA ALA A 26 10.14 -7.68 -3.50
C ALA A 26 11.14 -7.42 -4.64
N TYR A 27 10.95 -6.35 -5.39
CA TYR A 27 11.87 -5.93 -6.45
C TYR A 27 13.28 -5.65 -5.90
N LEU A 28 13.38 -4.87 -4.84
CA LEU A 28 14.67 -4.50 -4.26
C LEU A 28 15.41 -5.71 -3.68
N ILE A 29 14.72 -6.60 -2.97
CA ILE A 29 15.29 -7.85 -2.44
C ILE A 29 15.78 -8.74 -3.59
N LYS A 30 14.95 -8.94 -4.63
CA LYS A 30 15.30 -9.75 -5.80
C LYS A 30 16.56 -9.23 -6.52
N HIS A 31 16.83 -7.92 -6.43
CA HIS A 31 18.00 -7.30 -7.04
C HIS A 31 19.13 -7.06 -6.04
N ASN A 32 19.10 -7.71 -4.86
CA ASN A 32 20.11 -7.60 -3.80
C ASN A 32 20.36 -6.14 -3.34
N MET A 33 19.33 -5.30 -3.40
CA MET A 33 19.40 -3.91 -2.95
C MET A 33 19.03 -3.83 -1.46
N SER A 34 20.02 -3.71 -0.60
CA SER A 34 19.83 -3.51 0.84
C SER A 34 19.13 -2.19 1.15
N GLU A 35 18.63 -2.02 2.38
CA GLU A 35 18.03 -0.76 2.85
C GLU A 35 18.97 0.43 2.70
N ILE A 36 20.28 0.24 2.98
CA ILE A 36 21.30 1.30 2.82
C ILE A 36 21.40 1.72 1.35
N VAL A 37 21.38 0.76 0.42
CA VAL A 37 21.41 1.04 -1.03
C VAL A 37 20.12 1.72 -1.46
N ALA A 38 18.97 1.23 -1.02
CA ALA A 38 17.66 1.76 -1.36
C ALA A 38 17.37 3.14 -0.71
N SER A 39 18.11 3.55 0.32
CA SER A 39 17.97 4.88 0.92
C SER A 39 18.53 6.01 0.05
N LYS A 40 19.30 5.68 -0.96
CA LYS A 40 19.89 6.65 -1.91
C LYS A 40 18.96 6.81 -3.11
N PRO A 41 18.36 7.99 -3.35
CA PRO A 41 17.41 8.21 -4.45
C PRO A 41 17.96 7.83 -5.82
N GLU A 42 19.23 8.07 -6.07
CA GLU A 42 19.89 7.74 -7.34
C GLU A 42 19.84 6.26 -7.71
N ASN A 43 19.76 5.37 -6.73
CA ASN A 43 19.64 3.93 -6.96
C ASN A 43 18.21 3.53 -7.38
N LEU A 44 17.22 4.37 -7.12
CA LEU A 44 15.82 4.14 -7.46
C LEU A 44 15.42 4.81 -8.79
N ASN A 45 16.24 5.70 -9.34
CA ASN A 45 15.95 6.45 -10.58
C ASN A 45 15.73 5.57 -11.83
N LYS A 46 16.20 4.31 -11.79
CA LYS A 46 16.01 3.34 -12.88
C LYS A 46 14.72 2.51 -12.72
N ILE A 47 13.97 2.74 -11.65
CA ILE A 47 12.72 2.04 -11.42
C ILE A 47 11.60 2.80 -12.14
N THR A 48 10.98 2.14 -13.11
CA THR A 48 9.77 2.64 -13.79
C THR A 48 8.54 1.98 -13.16
N LEU A 49 7.58 2.80 -12.77
CA LEU A 49 6.31 2.33 -12.21
C LEU A 49 5.20 2.51 -13.23
N SER A 50 4.40 1.49 -13.43
CA SER A 50 3.21 1.51 -14.27
C SER A 50 2.08 0.70 -13.63
N SER A 51 0.88 0.78 -14.20
CA SER A 51 -0.29 0.07 -13.67
C SER A 51 -0.90 -0.83 -14.74
N LYS A 52 -1.37 -2.01 -14.32
CA LYS A 52 -2.29 -2.85 -15.07
C LYS A 52 -3.61 -2.94 -14.30
N ILE A 53 -4.73 -2.72 -14.99
CA ILE A 53 -6.05 -2.82 -14.37
C ILE A 53 -6.60 -4.23 -14.61
N ILE A 54 -6.99 -4.92 -13.55
CA ILE A 54 -7.60 -6.24 -13.58
C ILE A 54 -8.79 -6.24 -12.62
N ASN A 55 -10.00 -6.48 -13.11
CA ASN A 55 -11.23 -6.56 -12.29
C ASN A 55 -11.38 -5.36 -11.35
N ASN A 56 -11.33 -4.16 -11.86
CA ASN A 56 -11.39 -2.89 -11.13
C ASN A 56 -10.23 -2.66 -10.13
N LYS A 57 -9.21 -3.51 -10.11
CA LYS A 57 -8.04 -3.36 -9.24
C LYS A 57 -6.83 -2.86 -10.03
N SER A 58 -6.20 -1.80 -9.55
CA SER A 58 -4.90 -1.36 -10.04
C SER A 58 -3.81 -2.26 -9.47
N GLN A 59 -3.08 -2.91 -10.36
CA GLN A 59 -1.90 -3.70 -10.02
C GLN A 59 -0.64 -2.96 -10.48
N ILE A 60 0.26 -2.68 -9.54
CA ILE A 60 1.53 -2.06 -9.86
C ILE A 60 2.42 -2.99 -10.68
N GLN A 61 3.11 -2.42 -11.64
CA GLN A 61 4.20 -3.05 -12.39
C GLN A 61 5.50 -2.27 -12.13
N ILE A 62 6.58 -2.98 -11.92
CA ILE A 62 7.92 -2.43 -11.76
C ILE A 62 8.76 -2.90 -12.93
N ASN A 63 9.26 -1.96 -13.73
CA ASN A 63 9.98 -2.25 -14.98
C ASN A 63 9.20 -3.24 -15.88
N GLY A 64 7.88 -3.04 -16.00
CA GLY A 64 6.98 -3.87 -16.81
C GLY A 64 6.58 -5.21 -16.19
N SER A 65 7.06 -5.57 -15.01
CA SER A 65 6.78 -6.84 -14.34
C SER A 65 5.91 -6.66 -13.09
N SER A 66 5.00 -7.61 -12.86
CA SER A 66 4.19 -7.70 -11.64
C SER A 66 4.63 -8.90 -10.80
N PHE A 67 4.36 -8.82 -9.51
CA PHE A 67 4.52 -9.94 -8.58
C PHE A 67 3.17 -10.58 -8.30
N SER A 68 3.16 -11.89 -8.13
CA SER A 68 1.96 -12.64 -7.73
C SER A 68 1.57 -12.34 -6.27
N HIS A 69 0.32 -12.62 -5.92
CA HIS A 69 -0.15 -12.46 -4.54
C HIS A 69 0.69 -13.28 -3.55
N SER A 70 1.06 -14.52 -3.90
CA SER A 70 1.88 -15.40 -3.06
C SER A 70 3.30 -14.84 -2.83
N GLU A 71 3.94 -14.29 -3.86
CA GLU A 71 5.24 -13.63 -3.71
C GLU A 71 5.16 -12.44 -2.76
N LEU A 72 4.14 -11.57 -2.94
CA LEU A 72 3.95 -10.38 -2.11
C LEU A 72 3.58 -10.69 -0.65
N ARG A 73 3.09 -11.90 -0.36
CA ARG A 73 2.72 -12.37 0.98
C ARG A 73 3.71 -13.39 1.54
N SER A 74 4.86 -13.61 0.87
CA SER A 74 5.91 -14.49 1.38
C SER A 74 6.42 -14.01 2.75
N LYS A 75 6.95 -14.95 3.53
CA LYS A 75 7.54 -14.65 4.83
C LYS A 75 8.64 -13.59 4.74
N GLU A 76 9.47 -13.67 3.72
CA GLU A 76 10.55 -12.71 3.48
C GLU A 76 10.01 -11.28 3.29
N ILE A 77 8.99 -11.09 2.44
CA ILE A 77 8.39 -9.78 2.23
C ILE A 77 7.67 -9.30 3.48
N ASN A 78 6.95 -10.16 4.19
CA ASN A 78 6.28 -9.81 5.44
C ASN A 78 7.25 -9.30 6.51
N LEU A 79 8.44 -9.88 6.62
CA LEU A 79 9.47 -9.45 7.58
C LEU A 79 10.14 -8.12 7.22
N ASN A 80 10.22 -7.80 5.93
CA ASN A 80 11.00 -6.66 5.44
C ASN A 80 10.18 -5.45 5.03
N VAL A 81 8.91 -5.60 4.65
CA VAL A 81 8.12 -4.52 4.06
C VAL A 81 8.00 -3.28 4.96
N SER A 82 7.88 -3.41 6.27
CA SER A 82 7.79 -2.25 7.18
C SER A 82 9.10 -1.47 7.22
N ARG A 83 10.24 -2.15 7.17
CA ARG A 83 11.58 -1.52 7.14
C ARG A 83 11.80 -0.77 5.83
N TYR A 84 11.54 -1.40 4.68
CA TYR A 84 11.66 -0.74 3.38
C TYR A 84 10.65 0.40 3.21
N SER A 85 9.42 0.25 3.69
CA SER A 85 8.39 1.30 3.60
C SER A 85 8.66 2.52 4.50
N SER A 86 9.59 2.45 5.45
CA SER A 86 10.04 3.59 6.24
C SER A 86 11.11 4.44 5.54
N ILE A 87 11.70 3.95 4.44
CA ILE A 87 12.77 4.65 3.71
C ILE A 87 12.17 5.80 2.90
N ALA A 88 12.64 7.02 3.17
CA ALA A 88 12.14 8.24 2.54
C ALA A 88 12.21 8.20 1.00
N ALA A 89 13.32 7.69 0.43
CA ALA A 89 13.49 7.59 -1.01
C ALA A 89 12.45 6.66 -1.67
N ILE A 90 12.13 5.52 -1.04
CA ILE A 90 11.08 4.61 -1.51
C ILE A 90 9.71 5.28 -1.45
N ARG A 91 9.42 6.01 -0.37
CA ARG A 91 8.16 6.74 -0.24
C ARG A 91 8.01 7.82 -1.30
N SER A 92 9.08 8.59 -1.55
CA SER A 92 9.11 9.59 -2.61
C SER A 92 8.84 8.96 -3.99
N THR A 93 9.52 7.85 -4.32
CA THR A 93 9.31 7.12 -5.58
C THR A 93 7.86 6.65 -5.75
N LEU A 94 7.20 6.22 -4.68
CA LEU A 94 5.81 5.75 -4.73
C LEU A 94 4.78 6.87 -4.63
N PHE A 95 5.12 8.04 -4.09
CA PHE A 95 4.16 9.11 -3.81
C PHE A 95 3.45 9.59 -5.09
N ASP A 96 4.21 10.00 -6.09
CA ASP A 96 3.65 10.50 -7.35
C ASP A 96 2.89 9.39 -8.10
N TYR A 97 3.40 8.16 -8.07
CA TYR A 97 2.71 7.01 -8.62
C TYR A 97 1.37 6.74 -7.92
N GLN A 98 1.31 6.84 -6.61
CA GLN A 98 0.06 6.64 -5.86
C GLN A 98 -0.95 7.76 -6.16
N LYS A 99 -0.51 8.99 -6.26
CA LYS A 99 -1.39 10.12 -6.66
C LYS A 99 -1.89 9.99 -8.09
N SER A 100 -1.06 9.53 -9.01
CA SER A 100 -1.46 9.33 -10.41
C SER A 100 -2.58 8.31 -10.61
N GLN A 101 -2.87 7.48 -9.59
CA GLN A 101 -3.98 6.52 -9.66
C GLN A 101 -5.36 7.21 -9.78
N CYS A 102 -5.50 8.44 -9.31
CA CYS A 102 -6.71 9.23 -9.50
C CYS A 102 -6.94 9.56 -10.98
N GLU A 103 -5.87 9.93 -11.68
CA GLU A 103 -5.93 10.20 -13.12
C GLU A 103 -6.13 8.91 -13.92
N LEU A 104 -5.48 7.83 -13.51
CA LEU A 104 -5.70 6.50 -14.10
C LEU A 104 -7.18 6.09 -14.01
N ALA A 105 -7.84 6.35 -12.88
CA ALA A 105 -9.27 6.07 -12.72
C ALA A 105 -10.13 6.86 -13.72
N ARG A 106 -9.87 8.17 -13.89
CA ARG A 106 -10.58 9.02 -14.85
C ARG A 106 -10.39 8.55 -16.28
N GLN A 107 -9.16 8.26 -16.69
CA GLN A 107 -8.82 7.81 -18.04
C GLN A 107 -9.47 6.46 -18.40
N ASN A 108 -9.79 5.64 -17.40
CA ASN A 108 -10.43 4.33 -17.60
C ASN A 108 -11.94 4.32 -17.27
N ASN A 109 -12.57 5.51 -17.21
CA ASN A 109 -14.01 5.67 -17.00
C ASN A 109 -14.55 5.06 -15.69
N PHE A 110 -13.73 5.01 -14.65
CA PHE A 110 -14.22 4.72 -13.31
C PHE A 110 -14.96 5.93 -12.74
N THR A 111 -16.03 5.70 -12.00
CA THR A 111 -16.80 6.76 -11.34
C THR A 111 -16.10 7.37 -10.14
N GLY A 112 -15.05 6.70 -9.63
CA GLY A 112 -14.22 7.14 -8.53
C GLY A 112 -13.08 6.19 -8.24
N ILE A 113 -12.41 6.43 -7.12
CA ILE A 113 -11.32 5.61 -6.63
C ILE A 113 -11.54 5.25 -5.16
N VAL A 114 -11.24 4.04 -4.77
CA VAL A 114 -11.09 3.65 -3.37
C VAL A 114 -9.65 3.22 -3.13
N MET A 115 -8.97 3.94 -2.24
CA MET A 115 -7.56 3.70 -1.94
C MET A 115 -7.40 3.25 -0.49
N GLU A 116 -6.77 2.11 -0.27
CA GLU A 116 -6.50 1.56 1.05
C GLU A 116 -5.00 1.63 1.39
N GLY A 117 -4.70 1.99 2.64
CA GLY A 117 -3.33 2.12 3.14
C GLY A 117 -3.27 2.70 4.55
N ARG A 118 -2.09 3.11 4.98
CA ARG A 118 -1.83 3.59 6.35
C ARG A 118 -1.84 5.12 6.47
N ASP A 119 -1.55 5.81 5.38
CA ASP A 119 -1.33 7.26 5.33
C ASP A 119 -2.09 7.94 4.18
N ILE A 120 -3.16 7.29 3.69
CA ILE A 120 -3.89 7.77 2.52
C ILE A 120 -4.54 9.12 2.81
N GLY A 121 -5.35 9.21 3.87
CA GLY A 121 -6.07 10.44 4.22
C GLY A 121 -5.19 11.52 4.83
N THR A 122 -3.97 11.19 5.28
CA THR A 122 -3.06 12.16 5.89
C THR A 122 -2.03 12.71 4.91
N ILE A 123 -1.58 11.90 3.93
CA ILE A 123 -0.44 12.26 3.07
C ILE A 123 -0.76 12.13 1.59
N ILE A 124 -1.35 11.02 1.14
CA ILE A 124 -1.50 10.74 -0.29
C ILE A 124 -2.69 11.52 -0.87
N LEU A 125 -3.84 11.42 -0.24
CA LEU A 125 -5.09 12.07 -0.62
C LEU A 125 -5.70 12.83 0.57
N PRO A 126 -5.05 13.92 1.04
CA PRO A 126 -5.54 14.68 2.19
C PRO A 126 -6.89 15.38 1.91
N ASP A 127 -7.23 15.57 0.64
CA ASP A 127 -8.48 16.19 0.18
C ASP A 127 -9.49 15.15 -0.37
N ALA A 128 -9.39 13.88 0.05
CA ALA A 128 -10.36 12.86 -0.34
C ALA A 128 -11.76 13.22 0.15
N ASP A 129 -12.79 13.01 -0.70
CA ASP A 129 -14.20 13.33 -0.40
C ASP A 129 -14.73 12.56 0.82
N LEU A 130 -14.20 11.36 1.06
CA LEU A 130 -14.57 10.51 2.20
C LEU A 130 -13.33 9.80 2.73
N LYS A 131 -13.10 9.92 4.04
CA LYS A 131 -12.03 9.24 4.75
C LYS A 131 -12.63 8.30 5.80
N LEU A 132 -12.31 7.03 5.71
CA LEU A 132 -12.73 6.00 6.65
C LEU A 132 -11.51 5.49 7.42
N PHE A 133 -11.55 5.58 8.73
CA PHE A 133 -10.54 5.00 9.60
C PHE A 133 -11.09 3.70 10.21
N LEU A 134 -10.63 2.57 9.64
CA LEU A 134 -11.05 1.25 10.11
C LEU A 134 -10.20 0.83 11.30
N TYR A 135 -10.84 0.46 12.39
CA TYR A 135 -10.18 -0.12 13.56
C TYR A 135 -10.84 -1.44 13.93
N ALA A 136 -10.13 -2.30 14.55
CA ALA A 136 -10.67 -3.53 15.13
C ALA A 136 -9.75 -3.98 16.26
N ASN A 137 -10.30 -4.69 17.23
CA ASN A 137 -9.54 -5.28 18.31
C ASN A 137 -8.42 -6.17 17.76
N GLU A 138 -7.25 -6.12 18.41
CA GLU A 138 -6.06 -6.84 17.97
C GLU A 138 -6.30 -8.36 17.84
N ASN A 139 -7.01 -8.96 18.81
CA ASN A 139 -7.33 -10.38 18.77
C ASN A 139 -8.17 -10.75 17.53
N VAL A 140 -9.14 -9.91 17.17
CA VAL A 140 -9.97 -10.10 15.96
C VAL A 140 -9.11 -9.98 14.70
N ARG A 141 -8.19 -9.02 14.64
CA ARG A 141 -7.27 -8.85 13.51
C ARG A 141 -6.31 -10.03 13.38
N ASN A 142 -5.77 -10.52 14.50
CA ASN A 142 -4.89 -11.69 14.54
C ASN A 142 -5.62 -12.96 14.07
N GLN A 143 -6.89 -13.13 14.48
CA GLN A 143 -7.70 -14.28 14.06
C GLN A 143 -7.97 -14.23 12.55
N ARG A 144 -8.42 -13.10 12.01
CA ARG A 144 -8.65 -12.93 10.56
C ARG A 144 -7.41 -13.25 9.73
N ARG A 145 -6.22 -12.83 10.18
CA ARG A 145 -4.97 -13.13 9.48
C ARG A 145 -4.58 -14.60 9.53
N LYS A 146 -4.81 -15.27 10.65
CA LYS A 146 -4.59 -16.72 10.73
C LYS A 146 -5.50 -17.47 9.74
N GLU A 147 -6.75 -17.02 9.62
CA GLU A 147 -7.71 -17.57 8.64
C GLU A 147 -7.26 -17.31 7.19
N ASP A 148 -6.61 -16.17 6.93
CA ASP A 148 -5.99 -15.82 5.64
C ASP A 148 -4.64 -16.54 5.40
N GLY A 149 -4.17 -17.40 6.34
CA GLY A 149 -2.90 -18.11 6.24
C GLY A 149 -1.66 -17.25 6.48
N GLU A 150 -1.82 -16.07 7.05
CA GLU A 150 -0.72 -15.16 7.38
C GLU A 150 -0.23 -15.38 8.83
N SER A 151 1.09 -15.46 9.02
CA SER A 151 1.73 -15.78 10.32
C SER A 151 2.54 -14.63 10.91
N ASP A 152 2.50 -13.43 10.34
CA ASP A 152 3.28 -12.30 10.84
C ASP A 152 2.61 -11.64 12.07
N LEU A 153 3.44 -11.14 12.96
CA LEU A 153 3.01 -10.44 14.18
C LEU A 153 2.45 -9.06 13.81
N ILE A 154 1.11 -8.91 13.83
CA ILE A 154 0.40 -7.64 13.58
C ILE A 154 0.92 -6.54 14.51
N GLU A 155 1.04 -6.85 15.80
CA GLU A 155 1.46 -5.94 16.86
C GLU A 155 2.79 -5.24 16.54
N LYS A 156 3.80 -6.02 16.15
CA LYS A 156 5.10 -5.48 15.78
C LYS A 156 5.03 -4.58 14.55
N ARG A 157 4.18 -4.93 13.60
CA ARG A 157 4.00 -4.17 12.38
C ARG A 157 3.22 -2.87 12.62
N ASP A 158 2.12 -2.94 13.38
CA ASP A 158 1.34 -1.76 13.73
C ASP A 158 2.15 -0.79 14.60
N LEU A 159 3.00 -1.30 15.49
CA LEU A 159 3.94 -0.48 16.25
C LEU A 159 4.93 0.24 15.30
N LEU A 160 5.54 -0.48 14.36
CA LEU A 160 6.45 0.14 13.38
C LEU A 160 5.73 1.16 12.50
N ASP A 161 4.50 0.89 12.07
CA ASP A 161 3.74 1.79 11.21
C ASP A 161 3.24 3.04 11.96
N SER A 162 2.94 2.94 13.26
CA SER A 162 2.48 4.07 14.08
C SER A 162 3.63 4.93 14.63
N THR A 163 4.80 4.34 14.86
CA THR A 163 5.97 5.04 15.46
C THR A 163 6.97 5.56 14.44
N ARG A 164 6.80 5.25 13.16
CA ARG A 164 7.72 5.73 12.13
C ARG A 164 7.68 7.26 12.02
N THR A 165 8.83 7.86 11.78
CA THR A 165 8.99 9.32 11.70
C THR A 165 8.30 9.91 10.47
N ILE A 166 8.22 9.16 9.36
CA ILE A 166 7.65 9.63 8.09
C ILE A 166 6.32 8.93 7.84
N ALA A 167 5.26 9.72 7.70
CA ALA A 167 3.90 9.25 7.38
C ALA A 167 3.41 8.12 8.33
N PRO A 168 3.33 8.35 9.65
CA PRO A 168 2.84 7.37 10.60
C PRO A 168 1.38 7.00 10.30
N LEU A 169 0.96 5.81 10.73
CA LEU A 169 -0.46 5.46 10.77
C LEU A 169 -1.15 6.40 11.77
N SER A 170 -2.00 7.27 11.27
CA SER A 170 -2.76 8.20 12.11
C SER A 170 -4.14 8.49 11.53
N GLU A 171 -5.08 8.74 12.42
CA GLU A 171 -6.43 9.19 12.12
C GLU A 171 -6.42 10.67 11.73
N THR A 172 -7.23 11.06 10.73
CA THR A 172 -7.46 12.48 10.41
C THR A 172 -8.68 13.00 11.17
N LYS A 173 -8.74 14.33 11.41
CA LYS A 173 -9.86 14.94 12.14
C LYS A 173 -11.20 14.79 11.45
N ASP A 174 -11.18 14.64 10.13
CA ASP A 174 -12.34 14.52 9.23
C ASP A 174 -12.63 13.07 8.82
N SER A 175 -11.94 12.10 9.42
CA SER A 175 -12.22 10.70 9.14
C SER A 175 -13.41 10.18 9.96
N ILE A 176 -14.21 9.31 9.33
CA ILE A 176 -15.26 8.54 9.99
C ILE A 176 -14.64 7.24 10.52
N LYS A 177 -14.74 7.04 11.82
CA LYS A 177 -14.24 5.85 12.50
C LYS A 177 -15.22 4.70 12.39
N ILE A 178 -14.74 3.52 11.96
CA ILE A 178 -15.55 2.32 11.76
C ILE A 178 -14.87 1.13 12.45
N ASP A 179 -15.60 0.40 13.30
CA ASP A 179 -15.16 -0.85 13.94
C ASP A 179 -15.41 -2.05 13.02
#